data_481a02731e76d156a0e8072567043bbb
#
_entry.id   481a02731e76d156a0e8072567043bbb
#
_cell.length_a   1.000
_cell.length_b   1.000
_cell.length_c   1.000
_cell.angle_alpha   90.00
_cell.angle_beta   90.00
_cell.angle_gamma   90.00
#
_symmetry.space_group_name_H-M   'P 1'
#
loop_
_entity.id
_entity.type
_entity.pdbx_description
1 polymer ?
#
loop_
_entity_poly.entity_id
_entity_poly.type
_entity_poly.pdbx_seq_one_letter_code
_entity_poly.pdbx_strand_id
1 'polypeptide(L)'
;MKNTDWNDKDEVLKLVQQDGTALEYASKELRNDRNIVTAAVRQNGLALEYASEKLCNDKEVVLAAIQQNGWALEYASKELRNDKDVLLAAIKQNASFFQSIPKELRNDKAFLLSVVKQNGWALEYASKELCNDKDIVLFAVHQEGTALEYASKELRNDRNIVTAAVRQNGWALECASENLRNDKDIVLAAAQQDGWALRYTSKKMRNDKDVVMAAVQNDGTALEFTSKELQDNKEIVLVALQSTPDAFVYVSPRLKQDQEVQKAAGLEPDISQKADIDTVLKNARKWCQEHNDTPTAQPKLNIER
;
A
#
# COMPACT_ATOMS: atom_id res chain seq x y z
N MET A 1 38.94 -21.54 19.50
CA MET A 1 39.13 -20.62 18.38
C MET A 1 40.60 -20.58 18.09
N LYS A 2 41.05 -20.87 16.85
CA LYS A 2 42.47 -20.77 16.46
C LYS A 2 42.91 -19.32 16.68
N ASN A 3 44.17 -19.14 17.03
CA ASN A 3 44.77 -17.83 17.30
C ASN A 3 44.81 -17.03 15.98
N THR A 4 43.73 -16.33 15.66
CA THR A 4 43.58 -15.52 14.45
C THR A 4 44.41 -14.25 14.62
N ASP A 5 45.28 -13.94 13.66
CA ASP A 5 45.98 -12.64 13.63
C ASP A 5 45.12 -11.60 12.90
N TRP A 6 44.45 -10.76 13.69
CA TRP A 6 43.58 -9.71 13.19
C TRP A 6 44.33 -8.51 12.54
N ASN A 7 45.66 -8.61 12.44
CA ASN A 7 46.51 -7.68 11.67
C ASN A 7 46.96 -8.30 10.34
N ASP A 8 46.80 -9.62 10.14
CA ASP A 8 47.11 -10.26 8.88
C ASP A 8 46.00 -10.02 7.85
N LYS A 9 46.39 -9.34 6.74
CA LYS A 9 45.45 -8.92 5.71
C LYS A 9 44.81 -10.11 4.97
N ASP A 10 45.60 -11.16 4.67
CA ASP A 10 45.09 -12.29 3.89
C ASP A 10 44.20 -13.22 4.76
N GLU A 11 44.51 -13.33 6.05
CA GLU A 11 43.67 -14.06 6.99
C GLU A 11 42.35 -13.35 7.23
N VAL A 12 42.38 -12.04 7.52
CA VAL A 12 41.16 -11.22 7.71
C VAL A 12 40.32 -11.18 6.45
N LEU A 13 40.91 -11.06 5.24
CA LEU A 13 40.17 -11.11 4.00
C LEU A 13 39.36 -12.39 3.82
N LYS A 14 39.96 -13.55 4.14
CA LYS A 14 39.28 -14.86 4.08
C LYS A 14 38.13 -14.94 5.08
N LEU A 15 38.31 -14.39 6.28
CA LEU A 15 37.29 -14.40 7.33
C LEU A 15 36.11 -13.52 6.96
N VAL A 16 36.32 -12.26 6.50
CA VAL A 16 35.24 -11.36 6.13
C VAL A 16 34.47 -11.81 4.88
N GLN A 17 35.11 -12.62 4.01
CA GLN A 17 34.43 -13.26 2.88
C GLN A 17 33.46 -14.36 3.33
N GLN A 18 33.72 -15.00 4.48
CA GLN A 18 32.84 -16.02 5.08
C GLN A 18 31.77 -15.38 5.97
N ASP A 19 32.17 -14.40 6.77
CA ASP A 19 31.33 -13.66 7.69
C ASP A 19 31.78 -12.18 7.73
N GLY A 20 31.01 -11.29 7.09
CA GLY A 20 31.32 -9.87 7.03
C GLY A 20 31.44 -9.20 8.40
N THR A 21 30.75 -9.73 9.41
CA THR A 21 30.82 -9.21 10.79
C THR A 21 32.19 -9.42 11.44
N ALA A 22 33.00 -10.34 10.91
CA ALA A 22 34.38 -10.54 11.36
C ALA A 22 35.23 -9.25 11.25
N LEU A 23 34.79 -8.26 10.45
CA LEU A 23 35.43 -6.94 10.36
C LEU A 23 35.50 -6.22 11.72
N GLU A 24 34.60 -6.52 12.65
CA GLU A 24 34.59 -5.99 14.03
C GLU A 24 35.93 -6.20 14.74
N TYR A 25 36.54 -7.37 14.51
CA TYR A 25 37.78 -7.79 15.21
C TYR A 25 39.04 -7.32 14.49
N ALA A 26 38.93 -6.88 13.23
CA ALA A 26 40.08 -6.44 12.44
C ALA A 26 40.77 -5.21 13.03
N SER A 27 42.08 -5.07 12.81
CA SER A 27 42.85 -3.89 13.23
C SER A 27 42.29 -2.60 12.61
N LYS A 28 42.58 -1.43 13.20
CA LYS A 28 42.14 -0.11 12.68
C LYS A 28 42.64 0.10 11.23
N GLU A 29 43.82 -0.37 10.90
CA GLU A 29 44.43 -0.31 9.58
C GLU A 29 43.56 -1.10 8.58
N LEU A 30 43.19 -2.33 8.94
CA LEU A 30 42.40 -3.21 8.07
C LEU A 30 40.95 -2.77 7.96
N ARG A 31 40.38 -2.17 9.02
CA ARG A 31 39.04 -1.49 8.95
C ARG A 31 39.06 -0.23 8.09
N ASN A 32 40.25 0.27 7.71
CA ASN A 32 40.45 1.35 6.74
C ASN A 32 40.98 0.83 5.38
N ASP A 33 41.14 -0.47 5.21
CA ASP A 33 41.49 -1.07 3.91
C ASP A 33 40.22 -1.26 3.05
N ARG A 34 40.19 -0.54 1.92
CA ARG A 34 39.03 -0.55 1.02
C ARG A 34 38.64 -1.92 0.49
N ASN A 35 39.65 -2.80 0.24
CA ASN A 35 39.41 -4.14 -0.31
C ASN A 35 38.77 -5.05 0.75
N ILE A 36 39.27 -5.02 1.99
CA ILE A 36 38.73 -5.80 3.10
C ILE A 36 37.30 -5.34 3.43
N VAL A 37 37.10 -4.02 3.59
CA VAL A 37 35.79 -3.48 3.92
C VAL A 37 34.79 -3.74 2.78
N THR A 38 35.20 -3.61 1.51
CA THR A 38 34.32 -3.93 0.39
C THR A 38 33.93 -5.42 0.40
N ALA A 39 34.84 -6.32 0.70
CA ALA A 39 34.55 -7.75 0.82
C ALA A 39 33.56 -8.01 1.98
N ALA A 40 33.80 -7.39 3.14
CA ALA A 40 32.95 -7.52 4.30
C ALA A 40 31.51 -7.04 4.03
N VAL A 41 31.33 -5.82 3.45
CA VAL A 41 29.99 -5.25 3.20
C VAL A 41 29.25 -5.96 2.08
N ARG A 42 29.94 -6.58 1.13
CA ARG A 42 29.30 -7.43 0.12
C ARG A 42 28.76 -8.73 0.70
N GLN A 43 29.39 -9.25 1.73
CA GLN A 43 28.93 -10.43 2.44
C GLN A 43 27.82 -10.06 3.44
N ASN A 44 28.00 -8.99 4.20
CA ASN A 44 27.02 -8.46 5.13
C ASN A 44 27.08 -6.91 5.12
N GLY A 45 26.04 -6.26 4.58
CA GLY A 45 26.00 -4.79 4.47
C GLY A 45 26.16 -4.06 5.78
N LEU A 46 25.67 -4.65 6.89
CA LEU A 46 25.79 -4.06 8.23
C LEU A 46 27.24 -4.02 8.74
N ALA A 47 28.16 -4.78 8.13
CA ALA A 47 29.59 -4.69 8.44
C ALA A 47 30.17 -3.28 8.22
N LEU A 48 29.44 -2.40 7.52
CA LEU A 48 29.81 -0.97 7.38
C LEU A 48 29.94 -0.27 8.75
N GLU A 49 29.24 -0.72 9.79
CA GLU A 49 29.34 -0.24 11.17
C GLU A 49 30.78 -0.27 11.70
N TYR A 50 31.53 -1.27 11.29
CA TYR A 50 32.90 -1.49 11.77
C TYR A 50 33.98 -0.84 10.90
N ALA A 51 33.59 -0.27 9.76
CA ALA A 51 34.50 0.42 8.85
C ALA A 51 35.02 1.74 9.45
N SER A 52 36.14 2.24 8.92
CA SER A 52 36.62 3.58 9.28
C SER A 52 35.66 4.66 8.80
N GLU A 53 35.64 5.81 9.47
CA GLU A 53 34.84 6.99 9.06
C GLU A 53 35.11 7.38 7.60
N LYS A 54 36.39 7.24 7.16
CA LYS A 54 36.76 7.50 5.77
C LYS A 54 36.00 6.59 4.79
N LEU A 55 35.84 5.29 5.11
CA LEU A 55 35.16 4.34 4.24
C LEU A 55 33.64 4.41 4.42
N CYS A 56 33.13 4.83 5.58
CA CYS A 56 31.73 5.23 5.75
C CYS A 56 31.35 6.48 4.92
N ASN A 57 32.35 7.23 4.43
CA ASN A 57 32.20 8.35 3.50
C ASN A 57 32.65 8.00 2.06
N ASP A 58 32.94 6.75 1.75
CA ASP A 58 33.21 6.29 0.38
C ASP A 58 31.91 5.82 -0.27
N LYS A 59 31.43 6.58 -1.26
CA LYS A 59 30.12 6.34 -1.92
C LYS A 59 30.02 4.93 -2.50
N GLU A 60 31.07 4.39 -3.09
CA GLU A 60 31.04 3.05 -3.69
C GLU A 60 30.95 1.95 -2.65
N VAL A 61 31.69 2.10 -1.53
CA VAL A 61 31.61 1.16 -0.39
C VAL A 61 30.22 1.18 0.24
N VAL A 62 29.67 2.38 0.46
CA VAL A 62 28.34 2.58 1.04
C VAL A 62 27.25 2.02 0.11
N LEU A 63 27.33 2.26 -1.19
CA LEU A 63 26.38 1.70 -2.16
C LEU A 63 26.46 0.15 -2.20
N ALA A 64 27.67 -0.42 -2.12
CA ALA A 64 27.83 -1.89 -2.03
C ALA A 64 27.19 -2.46 -0.75
N ALA A 65 27.34 -1.77 0.38
CA ALA A 65 26.71 -2.13 1.64
C ALA A 65 25.18 -2.07 1.53
N ILE A 66 24.62 -0.99 0.99
CA ILE A 66 23.18 -0.78 0.81
C ILE A 66 22.58 -1.80 -0.17
N GLN A 67 23.30 -2.18 -1.23
CA GLN A 67 22.84 -3.22 -2.16
C GLN A 67 22.62 -4.56 -1.47
N GLN A 68 23.43 -4.87 -0.48
CA GLN A 68 23.31 -6.08 0.33
C GLN A 68 22.24 -5.92 1.43
N ASN A 69 22.24 -4.77 2.12
CA ASN A 69 21.26 -4.46 3.16
C ASN A 69 21.01 -2.94 3.23
N GLY A 70 19.78 -2.50 2.92
CA GLY A 70 19.40 -1.08 2.95
C GLY A 70 19.65 -0.38 4.29
N TRP A 71 19.60 -1.11 5.41
CA TRP A 71 19.89 -0.58 6.74
C TRP A 71 21.34 -0.13 6.93
N ALA A 72 22.24 -0.52 6.04
CA ALA A 72 23.62 -0.02 6.05
C ALA A 72 23.70 1.51 5.88
N LEU A 73 22.63 2.16 5.38
CA LEU A 73 22.53 3.62 5.29
C LEU A 73 22.76 4.31 6.65
N GLU A 74 22.35 3.69 7.75
CA GLU A 74 22.50 4.27 9.08
C GLU A 74 23.97 4.47 9.50
N TYR A 75 24.87 3.64 8.96
CA TYR A 75 26.31 3.68 9.23
C TYR A 75 27.10 4.55 8.24
N ALA A 76 26.44 5.03 7.18
CA ALA A 76 27.06 5.96 6.24
C ALA A 76 27.33 7.34 6.87
N SER A 77 28.28 8.09 6.33
CA SER A 77 28.52 9.47 6.74
C SER A 77 27.26 10.33 6.60
N LYS A 78 27.20 11.44 7.34
CA LYS A 78 26.08 12.41 7.26
C LYS A 78 25.88 12.93 5.83
N GLU A 79 26.98 13.15 5.10
CA GLU A 79 26.98 13.63 3.73
C GLU A 79 26.32 12.59 2.81
N LEU A 80 26.74 11.32 2.93
CA LEU A 80 26.20 10.24 2.09
C LEU A 80 24.78 9.84 2.45
N ARG A 81 24.37 9.99 3.71
CA ARG A 81 22.95 9.80 4.10
C ARG A 81 22.02 10.83 3.45
N ASN A 82 22.55 11.96 2.97
CA ASN A 82 21.79 12.98 2.24
C ASN A 82 22.09 12.97 0.72
N ASP A 83 22.94 12.07 0.26
CA ASP A 83 23.22 11.92 -1.18
C ASP A 83 22.04 11.27 -1.91
N LYS A 84 21.61 11.85 -3.04
CA LYS A 84 20.43 11.41 -3.80
C LYS A 84 20.52 9.96 -4.26
N ASP A 85 21.68 9.55 -4.79
CA ASP A 85 21.83 8.19 -5.34
C ASP A 85 21.87 7.15 -4.23
N VAL A 86 22.50 7.49 -3.11
CA VAL A 86 22.59 6.65 -1.91
C VAL A 86 21.21 6.46 -1.30
N LEU A 87 20.44 7.53 -1.15
CA LEU A 87 19.05 7.48 -0.68
C LEU A 87 18.15 6.67 -1.61
N LEU A 88 18.26 6.89 -2.93
CA LEU A 88 17.48 6.10 -3.90
C LEU A 88 17.80 4.61 -3.83
N ALA A 89 19.07 4.25 -3.64
CA ALA A 89 19.47 2.86 -3.46
C ALA A 89 18.88 2.24 -2.18
N ALA A 90 18.91 2.98 -1.07
CA ALA A 90 18.33 2.53 0.20
C ALA A 90 16.79 2.38 0.13
N ILE A 91 16.10 3.37 -0.44
CA ILE A 91 14.64 3.36 -0.65
C ILE A 91 14.21 2.18 -1.52
N LYS A 92 14.98 1.87 -2.56
CA LYS A 92 14.72 0.70 -3.42
C LYS A 92 14.78 -0.63 -2.65
N GLN A 93 15.64 -0.73 -1.66
CA GLN A 93 15.75 -1.92 -0.81
C GLN A 93 14.65 -1.96 0.26
N ASN A 94 14.31 -0.82 0.84
CA ASN A 94 13.32 -0.72 1.90
C ASN A 94 12.61 0.64 1.89
N ALA A 95 11.30 0.61 1.65
CA ALA A 95 10.46 1.81 1.60
C ALA A 95 10.42 2.60 2.94
N SER A 96 10.79 2.00 4.08
CA SER A 96 10.84 2.72 5.35
C SER A 96 11.79 3.93 5.33
N PHE A 97 12.79 3.93 4.41
CA PHE A 97 13.69 5.06 4.23
C PHE A 97 13.04 6.30 3.60
N PHE A 98 11.78 6.24 3.16
CA PHE A 98 11.06 7.46 2.78
C PHE A 98 11.02 8.49 3.91
N GLN A 99 10.92 8.04 5.16
CA GLN A 99 10.92 8.94 6.33
C GLN A 99 12.24 9.68 6.49
N SER A 100 13.33 9.09 6.02
CA SER A 100 14.69 9.66 6.10
C SER A 100 14.99 10.68 5.00
N ILE A 101 14.05 10.95 4.07
CA ILE A 101 14.26 11.93 3.00
C ILE A 101 14.43 13.33 3.61
N PRO A 102 15.59 14.00 3.41
CA PRO A 102 15.82 15.35 3.87
C PRO A 102 14.78 16.34 3.32
N LYS A 103 14.45 17.38 4.07
CA LYS A 103 13.45 18.39 3.66
C LYS A 103 13.80 19.04 2.32
N GLU A 104 15.07 19.24 2.05
CA GLU A 104 15.59 19.82 0.82
C GLU A 104 15.24 18.94 -0.39
N LEU A 105 15.32 17.62 -0.23
CA LEU A 105 15.01 16.66 -1.29
C LEU A 105 13.50 16.41 -1.46
N ARG A 106 12.69 16.69 -0.44
CA ARG A 106 11.22 16.59 -0.53
C ARG A 106 10.63 17.59 -1.53
N ASN A 107 11.36 18.65 -1.88
CA ASN A 107 10.99 19.64 -2.88
C ASN A 107 11.82 19.51 -4.18
N ASP A 108 12.65 18.50 -4.31
CA ASP A 108 13.36 18.22 -5.56
C ASP A 108 12.49 17.35 -6.46
N LYS A 109 11.92 17.96 -7.52
CA LYS A 109 10.99 17.28 -8.44
C LYS A 109 11.61 16.05 -9.10
N ALA A 110 12.87 16.11 -9.54
CA ALA A 110 13.51 14.99 -10.23
C ALA A 110 13.80 13.83 -9.28
N PHE A 111 14.26 14.12 -8.06
CA PHE A 111 14.47 13.12 -7.03
C PHE A 111 13.15 12.48 -6.63
N LEU A 112 12.13 13.27 -6.27
CA LEU A 112 10.84 12.76 -5.85
C LEU A 112 10.16 11.93 -6.94
N LEU A 113 10.24 12.36 -8.21
CA LEU A 113 9.69 11.58 -9.32
C LEU A 113 10.36 10.20 -9.43
N SER A 114 11.68 10.12 -9.18
CA SER A 114 12.40 8.84 -9.16
C SER A 114 11.95 7.93 -8.03
N VAL A 115 11.64 8.52 -6.87
CA VAL A 115 11.13 7.80 -5.70
C VAL A 115 9.68 7.34 -5.91
N VAL A 116 8.80 8.23 -6.37
CA VAL A 116 7.37 7.94 -6.63
C VAL A 116 7.20 6.88 -7.71
N LYS A 117 8.07 6.84 -8.73
CA LYS A 117 8.07 5.76 -9.73
C LYS A 117 8.36 4.38 -9.15
N GLN A 118 9.04 4.29 -8.02
CA GLN A 118 9.30 3.02 -7.33
C GLN A 118 8.13 2.65 -6.40
N ASN A 119 7.51 3.65 -5.79
CA ASN A 119 6.39 3.46 -4.88
C ASN A 119 5.55 4.75 -4.79
N GLY A 120 4.29 4.68 -5.22
CA GLY A 120 3.36 5.82 -5.21
C GLY A 120 3.12 6.42 -3.82
N TRP A 121 3.21 5.61 -2.75
CA TRP A 121 3.08 6.07 -1.36
C TRP A 121 4.14 7.09 -0.95
N ALA A 122 5.25 7.19 -1.69
CA ALA A 122 6.27 8.19 -1.42
C ALA A 122 5.76 9.63 -1.55
N LEU A 123 4.61 9.85 -2.18
CA LEU A 123 3.95 11.16 -2.24
C LEU A 123 3.63 11.73 -0.84
N GLU A 124 3.45 10.88 0.18
CA GLU A 124 3.29 11.28 1.59
C GLU A 124 4.43 12.20 2.07
N TYR A 125 5.64 11.96 1.56
CA TYR A 125 6.86 12.66 1.98
C TYR A 125 7.21 13.86 1.10
N ALA A 126 6.39 14.15 0.09
CA ALA A 126 6.58 15.28 -0.81
C ALA A 126 6.34 16.63 -0.10
N SER A 127 6.94 17.69 -0.64
CA SER A 127 6.54 19.05 -0.24
C SER A 127 5.10 19.35 -0.69
N LYS A 128 4.47 20.34 -0.06
CA LYS A 128 3.11 20.78 -0.43
C LYS A 128 3.02 21.21 -1.90
N GLU A 129 4.09 21.82 -2.41
CA GLU A 129 4.22 22.25 -3.80
C GLU A 129 4.17 21.05 -4.74
N LEU A 130 4.92 19.97 -4.41
CA LEU A 130 4.96 18.77 -5.23
C LEU A 130 3.74 17.87 -5.05
N CYS A 131 3.04 17.93 -3.91
CA CYS A 131 1.71 17.35 -3.76
C CYS A 131 0.64 18.05 -4.65
N ASN A 132 0.96 19.23 -5.21
CA ASN A 132 0.15 19.95 -6.20
C ASN A 132 0.73 19.88 -7.62
N ASP A 133 1.77 19.08 -7.85
CA ASP A 133 2.33 18.86 -9.18
C ASP A 133 1.59 17.71 -9.88
N LYS A 134 0.91 18.02 -10.99
CA LYS A 134 0.07 17.07 -11.72
C LYS A 134 0.83 15.82 -12.19
N ASP A 135 2.06 15.99 -12.67
CA ASP A 135 2.84 14.88 -13.21
C ASP A 135 3.22 13.91 -12.09
N ILE A 136 3.71 14.43 -10.95
CA ILE A 136 4.09 13.61 -9.80
C ILE A 136 2.90 12.88 -9.24
N VAL A 137 1.77 13.59 -9.01
CA VAL A 137 0.55 12.99 -8.47
C VAL A 137 -0.02 11.96 -9.43
N LEU A 138 0.02 12.22 -10.75
CA LEU A 138 -0.45 11.26 -11.74
C LEU A 138 0.39 9.97 -11.73
N PHE A 139 1.74 10.09 -11.62
CA PHE A 139 2.60 8.91 -11.43
C PHE A 139 2.28 8.17 -10.14
N ALA A 140 2.09 8.89 -9.03
CA ALA A 140 1.76 8.28 -7.75
C ALA A 140 0.47 7.46 -7.82
N VAL A 141 -0.62 8.04 -8.34
CA VAL A 141 -1.92 7.37 -8.41
C VAL A 141 -1.97 6.25 -9.44
N HIS A 142 -1.12 6.26 -10.46
CA HIS A 142 -0.98 5.12 -11.38
C HIS A 142 -0.29 3.91 -10.72
N GLN A 143 0.61 4.14 -9.77
CA GLN A 143 1.23 3.08 -8.99
C GLN A 143 0.29 2.61 -7.87
N GLU A 144 -0.26 3.57 -7.14
CA GLU A 144 -1.09 3.36 -5.95
C GLU A 144 -2.25 4.38 -5.96
N GLY A 145 -3.46 3.96 -6.37
CA GLY A 145 -4.61 4.86 -6.50
C GLY A 145 -4.91 5.65 -5.22
N THR A 146 -4.76 4.99 -4.07
CA THR A 146 -4.98 5.60 -2.75
C THR A 146 -3.93 6.65 -2.37
N ALA A 147 -2.79 6.75 -3.10
CA ALA A 147 -1.86 7.87 -2.95
C ALA A 147 -2.52 9.24 -3.24
N LEU A 148 -3.72 9.25 -3.83
CA LEU A 148 -4.56 10.45 -3.98
C LEU A 148 -4.81 11.16 -2.64
N GLU A 149 -4.75 10.46 -1.51
CA GLU A 149 -4.90 11.03 -0.17
C GLU A 149 -3.90 12.17 0.08
N TYR A 150 -2.66 12.01 -0.42
CA TYR A 150 -1.58 12.96 -0.22
C TYR A 150 -1.55 14.11 -1.23
N ALA A 151 -2.38 14.02 -2.28
CA ALA A 151 -2.50 15.09 -3.27
C ALA A 151 -3.16 16.35 -2.67
N SER A 152 -2.86 17.51 -3.27
CA SER A 152 -3.52 18.76 -2.90
C SER A 152 -5.04 18.70 -3.06
N LYS A 153 -5.78 19.59 -2.40
CA LYS A 153 -7.24 19.70 -2.55
C LYS A 153 -7.64 19.95 -3.99
N GLU A 154 -6.85 20.73 -4.71
CA GLU A 154 -7.05 21.07 -6.12
C GLU A 154 -6.95 19.80 -6.98
N LEU A 155 -5.96 18.97 -6.75
CA LEU A 155 -5.76 17.75 -7.54
C LEU A 155 -6.72 16.63 -7.13
N ARG A 156 -7.17 16.60 -5.89
CA ARG A 156 -8.28 15.73 -5.46
C ARG A 156 -9.64 16.14 -6.04
N ASN A 157 -9.69 17.32 -6.70
CA ASN A 157 -10.83 17.79 -7.50
C ASN A 157 -10.50 17.81 -9.02
N ASP A 158 -9.34 17.30 -9.44
CA ASP A 158 -9.02 17.16 -10.87
C ASP A 158 -9.61 15.86 -11.40
N ARG A 159 -10.54 15.97 -12.38
CA ARG A 159 -11.25 14.83 -12.95
C ARG A 159 -10.30 13.75 -13.51
N ASN A 160 -9.23 14.15 -14.18
CA ASN A 160 -8.31 13.20 -14.81
C ASN A 160 -7.52 12.42 -13.78
N ILE A 161 -7.01 13.09 -12.76
CA ILE A 161 -6.24 12.47 -11.66
C ILE A 161 -7.15 11.52 -10.87
N VAL A 162 -8.34 11.96 -10.49
CA VAL A 162 -9.28 11.11 -9.73
C VAL A 162 -9.73 9.93 -10.57
N THR A 163 -9.98 10.11 -11.89
CA THR A 163 -10.32 8.98 -12.78
C THR A 163 -9.18 7.96 -12.86
N ALA A 164 -7.93 8.41 -12.95
CA ALA A 164 -6.77 7.52 -12.94
C ALA A 164 -6.67 6.77 -11.61
N ALA A 165 -6.84 7.47 -10.48
CA ALA A 165 -6.80 6.90 -9.15
C ALA A 165 -7.86 5.82 -8.93
N VAL A 166 -9.14 6.11 -9.24
CA VAL A 166 -10.24 5.14 -9.02
C VAL A 166 -10.19 3.94 -9.96
N ARG A 167 -9.61 4.09 -11.14
CA ARG A 167 -9.38 2.95 -12.05
C ARG A 167 -8.27 2.02 -11.55
N GLN A 168 -7.28 2.56 -10.87
CA GLN A 168 -6.23 1.76 -10.23
C GLN A 168 -6.75 1.10 -8.95
N ASN A 169 -7.50 1.85 -8.14
CA ASN A 169 -8.10 1.36 -6.90
C ASN A 169 -9.40 2.13 -6.59
N GLY A 170 -10.55 1.43 -6.57
CA GLY A 170 -11.87 2.02 -6.31
C GLY A 170 -11.96 2.79 -4.98
N TRP A 171 -11.19 2.38 -3.97
CA TRP A 171 -11.12 3.05 -2.67
C TRP A 171 -10.56 4.47 -2.74
N ALA A 172 -9.81 4.81 -3.79
CA ALA A 172 -9.34 6.18 -4.00
C ALA A 172 -10.49 7.21 -4.08
N LEU A 173 -11.72 6.75 -4.34
CA LEU A 173 -12.90 7.61 -4.34
C LEU A 173 -13.13 8.30 -2.99
N GLU A 174 -12.73 7.70 -1.86
CA GLU A 174 -12.77 8.31 -0.53
C GLU A 174 -12.03 9.65 -0.49
N CYS A 175 -10.88 9.71 -1.16
CA CYS A 175 -10.00 10.87 -1.16
C CYS A 175 -10.43 11.96 -2.14
N ALA A 176 -11.34 11.64 -3.08
CA ALA A 176 -11.84 12.60 -4.07
C ALA A 176 -12.69 13.69 -3.44
N SER A 177 -12.77 14.85 -4.12
CA SER A 177 -13.68 15.93 -3.71
C SER A 177 -15.14 15.45 -3.72
N GLU A 178 -15.99 16.12 -2.93
CA GLU A 178 -17.41 15.81 -2.85
C GLU A 178 -18.09 15.88 -4.23
N ASN A 179 -17.70 16.83 -5.08
CA ASN A 179 -18.23 16.97 -6.43
C ASN A 179 -17.95 15.71 -7.26
N LEU A 180 -16.70 15.21 -7.22
CA LEU A 180 -16.30 14.03 -7.99
C LEU A 180 -16.82 12.72 -7.40
N ARG A 181 -17.06 12.67 -6.09
CA ARG A 181 -17.78 11.55 -5.45
C ARG A 181 -19.28 11.51 -5.81
N ASN A 182 -19.77 12.54 -6.50
CA ASN A 182 -21.13 12.64 -7.03
C ASN A 182 -21.17 12.67 -8.57
N ASP A 183 -20.03 12.51 -9.24
CA ASP A 183 -19.93 12.39 -10.69
C ASP A 183 -20.15 10.92 -11.10
N LYS A 184 -21.20 10.71 -11.93
CA LYS A 184 -21.64 9.35 -12.30
C LYS A 184 -20.56 8.53 -12.97
N ASP A 185 -19.76 9.10 -13.88
CA ASP A 185 -18.75 8.36 -14.63
C ASP A 185 -17.60 7.93 -13.74
N ILE A 186 -17.18 8.80 -12.81
CA ILE A 186 -16.12 8.50 -11.83
C ILE A 186 -16.59 7.42 -10.85
N VAL A 187 -17.83 7.57 -10.35
CA VAL A 187 -18.43 6.61 -9.44
C VAL A 187 -18.62 5.23 -10.10
N LEU A 188 -19.04 5.20 -11.36
CA LEU A 188 -19.13 3.97 -12.14
C LEU A 188 -17.74 3.29 -12.28
N ALA A 189 -16.71 4.07 -12.63
CA ALA A 189 -15.36 3.53 -12.73
C ALA A 189 -14.86 2.97 -11.40
N ALA A 190 -15.15 3.64 -10.28
CA ALA A 190 -14.81 3.17 -8.95
C ALA A 190 -15.59 1.88 -8.59
N ALA A 191 -16.91 1.84 -8.83
CA ALA A 191 -17.78 0.72 -8.52
C ALA A 191 -17.47 -0.54 -9.36
N GLN A 192 -17.01 -0.36 -10.60
CA GLN A 192 -16.53 -1.45 -11.45
C GLN A 192 -15.22 -2.05 -10.94
N GLN A 193 -14.36 -1.23 -10.34
CA GLN A 193 -13.10 -1.65 -9.75
C GLN A 193 -13.30 -2.32 -8.37
N ASP A 194 -14.16 -1.71 -7.55
CA ASP A 194 -14.49 -2.19 -6.21
C ASP A 194 -15.93 -1.76 -5.85
N GLY A 195 -16.81 -2.73 -5.64
CA GLY A 195 -18.22 -2.46 -5.29
C GLY A 195 -18.39 -1.66 -4.00
N TRP A 196 -17.47 -1.82 -3.05
CA TRP A 196 -17.48 -1.12 -1.78
C TRP A 196 -17.21 0.39 -1.91
N ALA A 197 -16.72 0.84 -3.06
CA ALA A 197 -16.58 2.27 -3.36
C ALA A 197 -17.92 3.05 -3.22
N LEU A 198 -19.07 2.36 -3.32
CA LEU A 198 -20.38 2.96 -3.05
C LEU A 198 -20.48 3.63 -1.68
N ARG A 199 -19.77 3.14 -0.69
CA ARG A 199 -19.74 3.68 0.66
C ARG A 199 -19.39 5.17 0.68
N TYR A 200 -18.52 5.60 -0.23
CA TYR A 200 -17.99 6.96 -0.30
C TYR A 200 -18.80 7.91 -1.18
N THR A 201 -19.88 7.40 -1.78
CA THR A 201 -20.71 8.17 -2.73
C THR A 201 -21.87 8.89 -2.04
N SER A 202 -22.51 9.81 -2.76
CA SER A 202 -23.72 10.49 -2.30
C SER A 202 -24.94 9.54 -2.25
N LYS A 203 -25.98 9.93 -1.50
CA LYS A 203 -27.26 9.21 -1.49
C LYS A 203 -27.86 9.09 -2.89
N LYS A 204 -27.62 10.08 -3.77
CA LYS A 204 -28.10 10.06 -5.17
C LYS A 204 -27.44 8.91 -5.93
N MET A 205 -26.11 8.74 -5.82
CA MET A 205 -25.37 7.66 -6.49
C MET A 205 -25.75 6.28 -5.94
N ARG A 206 -25.97 6.18 -4.63
CA ARG A 206 -26.44 4.95 -3.98
C ARG A 206 -27.89 4.56 -4.34
N ASN A 207 -28.63 5.45 -5.02
CA ASN A 207 -29.95 5.18 -5.59
C ASN A 207 -29.94 5.21 -7.13
N ASP A 208 -28.77 5.36 -7.76
CA ASP A 208 -28.63 5.26 -9.22
C ASP A 208 -28.50 3.78 -9.62
N LYS A 209 -29.45 3.30 -10.44
CA LYS A 209 -29.54 1.88 -10.80
C LYS A 209 -28.29 1.36 -11.54
N ASP A 210 -27.72 2.17 -12.43
CA ASP A 210 -26.54 1.76 -13.22
C ASP A 210 -25.31 1.65 -12.32
N VAL A 211 -25.12 2.63 -11.41
CA VAL A 211 -24.03 2.64 -10.44
C VAL A 211 -24.13 1.44 -9.50
N VAL A 212 -25.32 1.21 -8.95
CA VAL A 212 -25.54 0.10 -8.03
C VAL A 212 -25.39 -1.26 -8.75
N MET A 213 -25.87 -1.37 -9.98
CA MET A 213 -25.69 -2.58 -10.78
C MET A 213 -24.20 -2.90 -10.98
N ALA A 214 -23.38 -1.91 -11.35
CA ALA A 214 -21.95 -2.10 -11.50
C ALA A 214 -21.29 -2.55 -10.19
N ALA A 215 -21.69 -1.95 -9.06
CA ALA A 215 -21.15 -2.29 -7.76
C ALA A 215 -21.48 -3.74 -7.34
N VAL A 216 -22.77 -4.15 -7.44
CA VAL A 216 -23.20 -5.49 -7.02
C VAL A 216 -22.73 -6.58 -7.97
N GLN A 217 -22.44 -6.26 -9.24
CA GLN A 217 -21.77 -7.18 -10.15
C GLN A 217 -20.33 -7.48 -9.74
N ASN A 218 -19.62 -6.48 -9.21
CA ASN A 218 -18.28 -6.63 -8.70
C ASN A 218 -18.28 -7.36 -7.35
N ASP A 219 -19.09 -6.87 -6.39
CA ASP A 219 -19.29 -7.48 -5.08
C ASP A 219 -20.75 -7.32 -4.63
N GLY A 220 -21.47 -8.43 -4.50
CA GLY A 220 -22.88 -8.42 -4.09
C GLY A 220 -23.11 -7.78 -2.72
N THR A 221 -22.13 -7.83 -1.82
CA THR A 221 -22.25 -7.21 -0.49
C THR A 221 -22.33 -5.68 -0.55
N ALA A 222 -21.96 -5.06 -1.70
CA ALA A 222 -22.18 -3.63 -1.95
C ALA A 222 -23.67 -3.23 -1.83
N LEU A 223 -24.59 -4.20 -1.87
CA LEU A 223 -26.02 -4.00 -1.61
C LEU A 223 -26.28 -3.32 -0.24
N GLU A 224 -25.38 -3.49 0.74
CA GLU A 224 -25.42 -2.81 2.04
C GLU A 224 -25.53 -1.28 1.91
N PHE A 225 -24.79 -0.71 0.97
CA PHE A 225 -24.67 0.74 0.81
C PHE A 225 -25.76 1.35 -0.05
N THR A 226 -26.58 0.53 -0.68
CA THR A 226 -27.62 1.00 -1.61
C THR A 226 -28.86 1.54 -0.88
N SER A 227 -29.73 2.24 -1.61
CA SER A 227 -31.01 2.68 -1.05
C SER A 227 -31.93 1.50 -0.71
N LYS A 228 -32.85 1.72 0.23
CA LYS A 228 -33.86 0.71 0.59
C LYS A 228 -34.74 0.30 -0.60
N GLU A 229 -34.96 1.23 -1.53
CA GLU A 229 -35.68 0.99 -2.77
C GLU A 229 -34.94 -0.03 -3.65
N LEU A 230 -33.60 0.10 -3.78
CA LEU A 230 -32.80 -0.81 -4.59
C LEU A 230 -32.51 -2.14 -3.86
N GLN A 231 -32.50 -2.16 -2.53
CA GLN A 231 -32.49 -3.39 -1.73
C GLN A 231 -33.79 -4.20 -1.89
N ASP A 232 -34.87 -3.53 -2.38
CA ASP A 232 -36.17 -4.15 -2.71
C ASP A 232 -36.37 -4.34 -4.23
N ASN A 233 -35.34 -4.08 -5.05
CA ASN A 233 -35.37 -4.32 -6.49
C ASN A 233 -34.89 -5.73 -6.81
N LYS A 234 -35.81 -6.57 -7.31
CA LYS A 234 -35.51 -8.01 -7.54
C LYS A 234 -34.35 -8.24 -8.51
N GLU A 235 -34.27 -7.45 -9.59
CA GLU A 235 -33.20 -7.58 -10.60
C GLU A 235 -31.81 -7.34 -9.98
N ILE A 236 -31.65 -6.26 -9.21
CA ILE A 236 -30.41 -5.90 -8.53
C ILE A 236 -30.06 -6.96 -7.48
N VAL A 237 -31.04 -7.40 -6.70
CA VAL A 237 -30.86 -8.41 -5.66
C VAL A 237 -30.41 -9.74 -6.25
N LEU A 238 -31.00 -10.20 -7.35
CA LEU A 238 -30.57 -11.43 -8.00
C LEU A 238 -29.13 -11.35 -8.53
N VAL A 239 -28.74 -10.22 -9.11
CA VAL A 239 -27.34 -10.00 -9.54
C VAL A 239 -26.39 -9.98 -8.34
N ALA A 240 -26.77 -9.31 -7.26
CA ALA A 240 -25.98 -9.29 -6.03
C ALA A 240 -25.74 -10.69 -5.46
N LEU A 241 -26.79 -11.52 -5.41
CA LEU A 241 -26.72 -12.90 -4.91
C LEU A 241 -25.96 -13.84 -5.83
N GLN A 242 -25.97 -13.60 -7.15
CA GLN A 242 -25.14 -14.33 -8.10
C GLN A 242 -23.65 -14.04 -7.92
N SER A 243 -23.31 -12.79 -7.60
CA SER A 243 -21.93 -12.39 -7.29
C SER A 243 -21.50 -12.89 -5.91
N THR A 244 -22.32 -12.66 -4.90
CA THR A 244 -22.00 -12.96 -3.49
C THR A 244 -23.28 -13.38 -2.76
N PRO A 245 -23.51 -14.69 -2.51
CA PRO A 245 -24.71 -15.18 -1.82
C PRO A 245 -24.95 -14.55 -0.43
N ASP A 246 -23.87 -14.19 0.30
CA ASP A 246 -23.94 -13.55 1.62
C ASP A 246 -24.62 -12.17 1.58
N ALA A 247 -24.75 -11.55 0.41
CA ALA A 247 -25.52 -10.32 0.21
C ALA A 247 -27.01 -10.47 0.62
N PHE A 248 -27.51 -11.71 0.80
CA PHE A 248 -28.87 -11.97 1.25
C PHE A 248 -29.23 -11.26 2.55
N VAL A 249 -28.26 -11.01 3.41
CA VAL A 249 -28.48 -10.29 4.68
C VAL A 249 -29.06 -8.88 4.46
N TYR A 250 -28.65 -8.22 3.36
CA TYR A 250 -29.02 -6.85 2.99
C TYR A 250 -30.30 -6.75 2.14
N VAL A 251 -30.83 -7.90 1.70
CA VAL A 251 -32.07 -7.97 0.92
C VAL A 251 -33.26 -7.50 1.76
N SER A 252 -34.23 -6.83 1.13
CA SER A 252 -35.45 -6.37 1.82
C SER A 252 -36.24 -7.55 2.43
N PRO A 253 -36.98 -7.30 3.53
CA PRO A 253 -37.82 -8.35 4.15
C PRO A 253 -38.83 -8.99 3.17
N ARG A 254 -39.34 -8.19 2.21
CA ARG A 254 -40.29 -8.65 1.18
C ARG A 254 -39.60 -9.66 0.24
N LEU A 255 -38.44 -9.32 -0.30
CA LEU A 255 -37.74 -10.18 -1.25
C LEU A 255 -37.07 -11.39 -0.57
N LYS A 256 -36.78 -11.35 0.71
CA LYS A 256 -36.34 -12.53 1.49
C LYS A 256 -37.35 -13.67 1.49
N GLN A 257 -38.65 -13.36 1.22
CA GLN A 257 -39.70 -14.38 1.10
C GLN A 257 -39.92 -14.86 -0.37
N ASP A 258 -39.23 -14.24 -1.34
CA ASP A 258 -39.31 -14.64 -2.75
C ASP A 258 -38.49 -15.91 -3.00
N GLN A 259 -39.13 -16.94 -3.56
CA GLN A 259 -38.50 -18.25 -3.79
C GLN A 259 -37.28 -18.20 -4.73
N GLU A 260 -37.32 -17.35 -5.77
CA GLU A 260 -36.19 -17.19 -6.70
C GLU A 260 -35.01 -16.52 -6.00
N VAL A 261 -35.27 -15.55 -5.11
CA VAL A 261 -34.24 -14.87 -4.30
C VAL A 261 -33.63 -15.83 -3.29
N GLN A 262 -34.45 -16.67 -2.63
CA GLN A 262 -33.98 -17.69 -1.70
C GLN A 262 -33.10 -18.71 -2.42
N LYS A 263 -33.53 -19.17 -3.60
CA LYS A 263 -32.75 -20.10 -4.43
C LYS A 263 -31.42 -19.49 -4.88
N ALA A 264 -31.42 -18.22 -5.28
CA ALA A 264 -30.20 -17.51 -5.66
C ALA A 264 -29.21 -17.32 -4.49
N ALA A 265 -29.72 -17.26 -3.26
CA ALA A 265 -28.92 -17.24 -2.03
C ALA A 265 -28.41 -18.64 -1.60
N GLY A 266 -28.71 -19.69 -2.38
CA GLY A 266 -28.36 -21.08 -2.02
C GLY A 266 -29.25 -21.68 -0.91
N LEU A 267 -30.36 -21.03 -0.60
CA LEU A 267 -31.35 -21.53 0.34
C LEU A 267 -32.31 -22.45 -0.42
N GLU A 268 -32.23 -23.77 -0.21
CA GLU A 268 -33.25 -24.70 -0.76
C GLU A 268 -34.60 -24.38 -0.11
N PRO A 269 -35.72 -24.40 -0.89
CA PRO A 269 -37.04 -24.21 -0.35
C PRO A 269 -37.45 -25.46 0.42
N ASP A 270 -36.96 -25.62 1.63
CA ASP A 270 -37.55 -26.59 2.56
C ASP A 270 -38.66 -25.87 3.34
N ILE A 271 -39.90 -26.29 2.99
CA ILE A 271 -41.15 -25.76 3.57
C ILE A 271 -41.23 -26.04 5.10
N SER A 272 -40.28 -26.76 5.67
CA SER A 272 -40.25 -27.19 7.07
C SER A 272 -39.25 -26.49 8.00
N GLN A 273 -38.31 -25.64 7.48
CA GLN A 273 -37.23 -25.13 8.35
C GLN A 273 -37.07 -23.61 8.31
N LYS A 274 -37.85 -22.95 9.19
CA LYS A 274 -37.54 -21.57 9.63
C LYS A 274 -36.15 -21.41 10.25
N ALA A 275 -35.49 -22.52 10.57
CA ALA A 275 -34.18 -22.58 11.21
C ALA A 275 -33.01 -22.29 10.26
N ASP A 276 -33.12 -22.58 8.95
CA ASP A 276 -32.00 -22.40 8.01
C ASP A 276 -31.75 -20.93 7.64
N ILE A 277 -32.81 -20.15 7.50
CA ILE A 277 -32.70 -18.70 7.23
C ILE A 277 -31.99 -18.00 8.39
N ASP A 278 -32.32 -18.37 9.63
CA ASP A 278 -31.68 -17.81 10.81
C ASP A 278 -30.19 -18.19 10.90
N THR A 279 -29.82 -19.37 10.44
CA THR A 279 -28.43 -19.83 10.41
C THR A 279 -27.62 -19.07 9.37
N VAL A 280 -28.12 -18.87 8.15
CA VAL A 280 -27.47 -18.06 7.09
C VAL A 280 -27.34 -16.60 7.54
N LEU A 281 -28.38 -16.02 8.12
CA LEU A 281 -28.34 -14.67 8.67
C LEU A 281 -27.34 -14.52 9.84
N LYS A 282 -27.20 -15.55 10.65
CA LYS A 282 -26.22 -15.59 11.75
C LYS A 282 -24.80 -15.68 11.22
N ASN A 283 -24.56 -16.50 10.19
CA ASN A 283 -23.26 -16.65 9.56
C ASN A 283 -22.86 -15.37 8.81
N ALA A 284 -23.77 -14.77 8.05
CA ALA A 284 -23.55 -13.52 7.36
C ALA A 284 -23.30 -12.34 8.33
N ARG A 285 -24.03 -12.26 9.45
CA ARG A 285 -23.78 -11.28 10.52
C ARG A 285 -22.41 -11.48 11.16
N LYS A 286 -22.03 -12.73 11.41
CA LYS A 286 -20.71 -13.07 11.95
C LYS A 286 -19.59 -12.65 10.97
N TRP A 287 -19.75 -12.93 9.68
CA TRP A 287 -18.83 -12.50 8.63
C TRP A 287 -18.70 -10.98 8.57
N CYS A 288 -19.82 -10.25 8.61
CA CYS A 288 -19.82 -8.77 8.64
C CYS A 288 -19.13 -8.22 9.91
N GLN A 289 -19.31 -8.85 11.05
CA GLN A 289 -18.61 -8.46 12.28
C GLN A 289 -17.11 -8.71 12.19
N GLU A 290 -16.71 -9.86 11.66
CA GLU A 290 -15.30 -10.24 11.51
C GLU A 290 -14.58 -9.36 10.46
N HIS A 291 -15.28 -8.81 9.45
CA HIS A 291 -14.68 -7.97 8.39
C HIS A 291 -14.90 -6.47 8.60
N ASN A 292 -15.86 -6.03 9.41
CA ASN A 292 -15.99 -4.63 9.84
C ASN A 292 -14.94 -4.23 10.90
N ASP A 293 -14.37 -5.20 11.61
CA ASP A 293 -13.28 -4.99 12.57
C ASP A 293 -11.89 -5.03 11.93
N THR A 294 -11.78 -5.26 10.61
CA THR A 294 -10.51 -5.03 9.91
C THR A 294 -10.40 -3.54 9.63
N PRO A 295 -9.60 -2.79 10.41
CA PRO A 295 -9.19 -1.46 9.99
C PRO A 295 -8.49 -1.67 8.66
N THR A 296 -8.81 -0.84 7.67
CA THR A 296 -7.96 -0.65 6.50
C THR A 296 -6.52 -0.75 6.98
N ALA A 297 -5.84 -1.82 6.60
CA ALA A 297 -4.46 -2.03 6.95
C ALA A 297 -3.61 -1.01 6.20
N GLN A 298 -3.69 0.24 6.66
CA GLN A 298 -2.55 1.12 6.56
C GLN A 298 -1.48 0.48 7.43
N PRO A 299 -0.26 0.27 6.95
CA PRO A 299 0.85 -0.05 7.81
C PRO A 299 1.12 1.20 8.67
N LYS A 300 0.39 1.33 9.78
CA LYS A 300 0.81 2.21 10.86
C LYS A 300 2.05 1.57 11.43
N LEU A 301 3.21 2.04 10.97
CA LEU A 301 4.47 1.85 11.67
C LEU A 301 4.27 2.43 13.10
N ASN A 302 4.04 1.53 14.06
CA ASN A 302 4.18 1.87 15.46
C ASN A 302 5.65 2.22 15.70
N ILE A 303 5.93 3.51 15.79
CA ILE A 303 7.16 4.00 16.40
C ILE A 303 6.85 4.08 17.89
N GLU A 304 7.19 3.04 18.65
CA GLU A 304 7.41 3.19 20.08
C GLU A 304 8.64 4.09 20.28
N ARG A 305 8.45 5.09 21.14
CA ARG A 305 9.48 6.05 21.56
C ARG A 305 10.53 5.40 22.45
#